data_34abc5888ad5a100da403b2adc9eb1ab
#
_entry.id   34abc5888ad5a100da403b2adc9eb1ab
#
_cell.length_a   1.000
_cell.length_b   1.000
_cell.length_c   1.000
_cell.angle_alpha   90.00
_cell.angle_beta   90.00
_cell.angle_gamma   90.00
#
_symmetry.space_group_name_H-M   'P 1'
#
loop_
_entity.id
_entity.type
_entity.pdbx_description
1 polymer ?
#
loop_
_entity_poly.entity_id
_entity_poly.type
_entity_poly.pdbx_seq_one_letter_code
_entity_poly.pdbx_strand_id
1 'polypeptide(L)'
;MEFIRKKVKKAGGKRRAGRIASMCLAVLMAAGIMAVPAAVSADSTGSLSDTYVSLGADLSSGERATVLSLLGLTEDDLKSCTVINVTNQEEHQYLDSYLSSSVIGTRAISSGKVVNKDKGNGINVTTQNISYCTDTMYQNALATAGVKDADVVVAGPFSVSGTAGLVGAIKAYDEMTGKDTAEESVEAATQELVTTSDLGESLGDQETAGNLVGAVKDKVVGEGLDS
;
A
#
# COMPACT_ATOMS: atom_id res chain seq x y z
N MET A 1 -9.64 5.92 -61.92
CA MET A 1 -10.68 4.98 -62.43
C MET A 1 -11.42 4.56 -61.19
N GLU A 2 -12.48 5.23 -60.97
CA GLU A 2 -13.92 5.00 -61.25
C GLU A 2 -14.53 4.00 -60.25
N PHE A 3 -15.36 4.61 -59.40
CA PHE A 3 -16.81 4.46 -59.27
C PHE A 3 -17.29 3.10 -58.73
N ILE A 4 -17.98 3.08 -57.60
CA ILE A 4 -19.46 3.02 -57.63
C ILE A 4 -20.02 3.42 -56.25
N ARG A 5 -20.81 4.50 -56.28
CA ARG A 5 -21.87 4.86 -55.32
C ARG A 5 -23.12 4.02 -55.56
N LYS A 6 -23.79 3.57 -54.51
CA LYS A 6 -25.26 3.33 -54.47
C LYS A 6 -25.62 2.87 -53.06
N LYS A 7 -26.66 3.25 -52.43
CA LYS A 7 -27.81 4.14 -52.57
C LYS A 7 -28.61 3.96 -51.27
N VAL A 8 -29.03 5.08 -50.75
CA VAL A 8 -29.95 5.23 -49.63
C VAL A 8 -31.30 4.57 -49.99
N LYS A 9 -31.91 3.89 -49.01
CA LYS A 9 -33.39 3.75 -48.99
C LYS A 9 -33.95 4.05 -47.60
N LYS A 10 -34.70 5.11 -47.57
CA LYS A 10 -35.63 5.61 -46.57
C LYS A 10 -36.93 4.78 -46.62
N ALA A 11 -37.43 4.36 -45.46
CA ALA A 11 -38.86 4.12 -45.24
C ALA A 11 -39.05 4.27 -43.72
N GLY A 12 -39.86 5.09 -43.16
CA GLY A 12 -41.05 5.78 -43.50
C GLY A 12 -42.28 5.07 -42.92
N GLY A 13 -42.78 5.52 -41.78
CA GLY A 13 -44.12 5.18 -41.29
C GLY A 13 -44.16 4.77 -39.80
N LYS A 14 -44.92 5.26 -38.92
CA LYS A 14 -46.13 6.05 -38.82
C LYS A 14 -46.37 6.39 -37.35
N ARG A 15 -46.78 7.57 -37.11
CA ARG A 15 -47.25 8.11 -35.82
C ARG A 15 -48.45 7.34 -35.31
N ARG A 16 -48.53 7.10 -34.01
CA ARG A 16 -49.80 7.08 -33.28
C ARG A 16 -49.66 7.84 -31.97
N ALA A 17 -50.43 8.90 -31.89
CA ALA A 17 -50.66 9.73 -30.72
C ALA A 17 -51.72 9.07 -29.83
N GLY A 18 -51.64 9.28 -28.55
CA GLY A 18 -52.65 8.95 -27.53
C GLY A 18 -52.11 9.47 -26.19
N ARG A 19 -52.45 10.47 -25.83
CA ARG A 19 -53.31 11.43 -25.12
C ARG A 19 -53.40 11.05 -23.62
N ILE A 20 -52.86 11.95 -22.80
CA ILE A 20 -53.39 12.60 -21.57
C ILE A 20 -53.56 11.69 -20.35
N ALA A 21 -52.82 12.00 -19.31
CA ALA A 21 -53.38 12.32 -18.00
C ALA A 21 -52.33 13.04 -17.12
N SER A 22 -52.72 14.16 -16.75
CA SER A 22 -52.33 15.18 -15.81
C SER A 22 -52.16 14.71 -14.37
N MET A 23 -51.42 15.54 -13.60
CA MET A 23 -51.40 15.74 -12.14
C MET A 23 -50.56 14.74 -11.30
N CYS A 24 -49.54 15.15 -10.66
CA CYS A 24 -49.49 15.90 -9.42
C CYS A 24 -48.06 16.33 -9.09
N LEU A 25 -47.95 17.60 -8.81
CA LEU A 25 -46.83 18.29 -8.22
C LEU A 25 -46.60 17.75 -6.79
N ALA A 26 -45.49 17.05 -6.55
CA ALA A 26 -44.97 16.82 -5.22
C ALA A 26 -43.50 17.26 -5.20
N VAL A 27 -43.28 18.47 -4.70
CA VAL A 27 -41.97 18.97 -4.31
C VAL A 27 -41.54 18.15 -3.11
N LEU A 28 -40.65 17.16 -3.32
CA LEU A 28 -39.91 16.53 -2.26
C LEU A 28 -38.49 17.13 -2.28
N MET A 29 -38.25 17.99 -1.30
CA MET A 29 -36.87 18.37 -0.94
C MET A 29 -36.13 17.10 -0.53
N ALA A 30 -35.36 16.55 -1.45
CA ALA A 30 -34.36 15.56 -1.10
C ALA A 30 -33.18 16.31 -0.47
N ALA A 31 -33.11 16.27 0.87
CA ALA A 31 -31.90 16.59 1.60
C ALA A 31 -30.77 15.71 1.04
N GLY A 32 -29.79 16.36 0.42
CA GLY A 32 -28.59 15.69 -0.04
C GLY A 32 -27.86 15.13 1.19
N ILE A 33 -28.00 13.83 1.40
CA ILE A 33 -27.10 13.10 2.27
C ILE A 33 -25.78 13.03 1.51
N MET A 34 -24.83 13.89 1.88
CA MET A 34 -23.44 13.69 1.53
C MET A 34 -23.03 12.35 2.15
N ALA A 35 -22.89 11.34 1.30
CA ALA A 35 -22.26 10.09 1.69
C ALA A 35 -20.80 10.44 2.01
N VAL A 36 -20.50 10.59 3.28
CA VAL A 36 -19.13 10.55 3.78
C VAL A 36 -18.64 9.14 3.42
N PRO A 37 -17.54 8.98 2.66
CA PRO A 37 -16.98 7.66 2.48
C PRO A 37 -16.69 7.11 3.87
N ALA A 38 -17.33 5.98 4.18
CA ALA A 38 -17.04 5.25 5.40
C ALA A 38 -15.53 4.95 5.37
N ALA A 39 -14.81 5.52 6.33
CA ALA A 39 -13.46 5.08 6.60
C ALA A 39 -13.57 3.56 6.79
N VAL A 40 -12.87 2.80 5.96
CA VAL A 40 -12.71 1.37 6.17
C VAL A 40 -11.92 1.27 7.45
N SER A 41 -12.63 1.08 8.55
CA SER A 41 -12.01 0.65 9.81
C SER A 41 -11.50 -0.75 9.52
N ALA A 42 -10.22 -0.87 9.25
CA ALA A 42 -9.55 -2.15 9.34
C ALA A 42 -9.70 -2.58 10.80
N ASP A 43 -10.58 -3.54 11.02
CA ASP A 43 -10.83 -4.15 12.32
C ASP A 43 -9.61 -5.02 12.68
N SER A 44 -8.52 -4.38 13.08
CA SER A 44 -7.35 -5.06 13.61
C SER A 44 -7.60 -5.29 15.11
N THR A 45 -8.28 -6.38 15.42
CA THR A 45 -8.48 -6.89 16.79
C THR A 45 -7.19 -7.45 17.43
N GLY A 46 -6.03 -6.91 17.09
CA GLY A 46 -4.78 -7.18 17.81
C GLY A 46 -4.72 -6.35 19.10
N SER A 47 -4.22 -6.94 20.17
CA SER A 47 -3.91 -6.18 21.38
C SER A 47 -2.87 -5.10 21.04
N LEU A 48 -3.02 -3.89 21.59
CA LEU A 48 -2.01 -2.83 21.44
C LEU A 48 -0.62 -3.26 21.98
N SER A 49 -0.59 -4.19 22.95
CA SER A 49 0.66 -4.76 23.45
C SER A 49 1.42 -5.63 22.41
N ASP A 50 0.72 -6.11 21.39
CA ASP A 50 1.29 -6.92 20.30
C ASP A 50 1.46 -6.07 19.01
N THR A 51 1.37 -4.76 19.17
CA THR A 51 1.49 -3.78 18.09
C THR A 51 2.84 -3.08 18.15
N TYR A 52 3.55 -3.11 17.06
CA TYR A 52 4.84 -2.46 16.86
C TYR A 52 4.67 -1.30 15.88
N VAL A 53 5.17 -0.15 16.26
CA VAL A 53 5.03 1.07 15.48
C VAL A 53 6.39 1.64 15.16
N SER A 54 6.73 1.72 13.88
CA SER A 54 7.90 2.43 13.42
C SER A 54 7.52 3.84 12.97
N LEU A 55 8.24 4.84 13.46
CA LEU A 55 8.00 6.24 13.13
C LEU A 55 9.24 6.84 12.47
N GLY A 56 9.05 7.55 11.37
CA GLY A 56 10.09 8.34 10.76
C GLY A 56 10.56 9.44 11.73
N ALA A 57 11.88 9.51 11.98
CA ALA A 57 12.45 10.41 12.97
C ALA A 57 12.36 11.90 12.59
N ASP A 58 12.17 12.18 11.30
CA ASP A 58 12.12 13.55 10.76
C ASP A 58 10.69 14.10 10.61
N LEU A 59 9.69 13.42 11.19
CA LEU A 59 8.32 13.88 11.21
C LEU A 59 8.19 15.14 12.08
N SER A 60 7.65 16.21 11.53
CA SER A 60 7.14 17.33 12.33
C SER A 60 5.93 16.88 13.15
N SER A 61 5.54 17.67 14.15
CA SER A 61 4.38 17.33 15.00
C SER A 61 3.08 17.20 14.20
N GLY A 62 2.88 18.03 13.19
CA GLY A 62 1.70 17.94 12.31
C GLY A 62 1.72 16.70 11.41
N GLU A 63 2.88 16.38 10.82
CA GLU A 63 3.07 15.18 10.02
C GLU A 63 2.89 13.90 10.85
N ARG A 64 3.41 13.91 12.09
CA ARG A 64 3.25 12.80 13.04
C ARG A 64 1.79 12.56 13.37
N ALA A 65 1.02 13.59 13.66
CA ALA A 65 -0.41 13.46 13.93
C ALA A 65 -1.16 12.88 12.71
N THR A 66 -0.81 13.32 11.50
CA THR A 66 -1.39 12.79 10.25
C THR A 66 -1.07 11.30 10.08
N VAL A 67 0.19 10.92 10.24
CA VAL A 67 0.63 9.53 10.10
C VAL A 67 -0.04 8.64 11.14
N LEU A 68 -0.08 9.03 12.41
CA LEU A 68 -0.77 8.26 13.44
C LEU A 68 -2.25 8.04 13.12
N SER A 69 -2.94 9.08 12.66
CA SER A 69 -4.34 8.95 12.20
C SER A 69 -4.50 7.93 11.08
N LEU A 70 -3.58 7.92 10.08
CA LEU A 70 -3.60 6.97 8.97
C LEU A 70 -3.28 5.54 9.43
N LEU A 71 -2.43 5.38 10.44
CA LEU A 71 -2.13 4.10 11.07
C LEU A 71 -3.26 3.62 12.00
N GLY A 72 -4.30 4.42 12.20
CA GLY A 72 -5.41 4.14 13.11
C GLY A 72 -4.98 4.16 14.58
N LEU A 73 -4.07 5.08 14.94
CA LEU A 73 -3.49 5.23 16.28
C LEU A 73 -3.59 6.68 16.76
N THR A 74 -3.54 6.84 18.07
CA THR A 74 -3.38 8.13 18.75
C THR A 74 -2.04 8.18 19.49
N GLU A 75 -1.60 9.36 19.93
CA GLU A 75 -0.41 9.48 20.79
C GLU A 75 -0.55 8.70 22.11
N ASP A 76 -1.77 8.54 22.63
CA ASP A 76 -2.02 7.77 23.84
C ASP A 76 -1.86 6.26 23.58
N ASP A 77 -2.24 5.76 22.44
CA ASP A 77 -2.08 4.35 22.06
C ASP A 77 -0.60 3.94 22.01
N LEU A 78 0.29 4.87 21.63
CA LEU A 78 1.72 4.61 21.59
C LEU A 78 2.32 4.24 22.96
N LYS A 79 1.67 4.62 24.05
CA LYS A 79 2.11 4.22 25.40
C LYS A 79 1.95 2.73 25.67
N SER A 80 1.11 2.07 24.88
CA SER A 80 0.81 0.63 24.96
C SER A 80 1.43 -0.17 23.83
N CYS A 81 2.09 0.50 22.87
CA CYS A 81 2.78 -0.10 21.74
C CYS A 81 4.29 -0.10 21.97
N THR A 82 5.00 -1.00 21.29
CA THR A 82 6.45 -0.85 21.11
C THR A 82 6.70 0.14 19.98
N VAL A 83 7.42 1.23 20.29
CA VAL A 83 7.70 2.29 19.33
C VAL A 83 9.18 2.31 18.95
N ILE A 84 9.44 2.29 17.65
CA ILE A 84 10.76 2.29 17.02
C ILE A 84 10.89 3.57 16.19
N ASN A 85 12.04 4.23 16.22
CA ASN A 85 12.31 5.33 15.32
C ASN A 85 13.21 4.87 14.16
N VAL A 86 12.95 5.39 12.99
CA VAL A 86 13.78 5.19 11.79
C VAL A 86 14.36 6.53 11.39
N THR A 87 15.66 6.62 11.35
CA THR A 87 16.39 7.82 10.92
C THR A 87 16.69 7.77 9.43
N ASN A 88 16.82 8.92 8.78
CA ASN A 88 17.26 8.98 7.39
C ASN A 88 18.68 8.39 7.21
N GLN A 89 19.53 8.50 8.22
CA GLN A 89 20.85 7.85 8.19
C GLN A 89 20.73 6.32 8.10
N GLU A 90 19.78 5.71 8.82
CA GLU A 90 19.52 4.26 8.74
C GLU A 90 18.95 3.89 7.36
N GLU A 91 18.05 4.69 6.79
CA GLU A 91 17.59 4.45 5.43
C GLU A 91 18.76 4.39 4.44
N HIS A 92 19.65 5.36 4.49
CA HIS A 92 20.83 5.39 3.64
C HIS A 92 21.78 4.20 3.90
N GLN A 93 21.95 3.79 5.15
CA GLN A 93 22.78 2.65 5.50
C GLN A 93 22.28 1.35 4.84
N TYR A 94 20.96 1.13 4.83
CA TYR A 94 20.37 -0.09 4.27
C TYR A 94 20.14 -0.02 2.75
N LEU A 95 19.93 1.19 2.20
CA LEU A 95 19.34 1.32 0.87
C LEU A 95 20.28 1.97 -0.17
N ASP A 96 21.35 2.67 0.22
CA ASP A 96 22.23 3.40 -0.71
C ASP A 96 22.89 2.52 -1.78
N SER A 97 23.09 1.24 -1.48
CA SER A 97 23.68 0.30 -2.45
C SER A 97 22.72 -0.06 -3.57
N TYR A 98 21.42 0.19 -3.40
CA TYR A 98 20.35 -0.29 -4.27
C TYR A 98 19.47 0.83 -4.82
N LEU A 99 19.23 1.87 -4.05
CA LEU A 99 18.34 2.98 -4.39
C LEU A 99 19.10 4.29 -4.54
N SER A 100 18.69 5.10 -5.49
CA SER A 100 19.23 6.45 -5.61
C SER A 100 18.80 7.31 -4.41
N SER A 101 19.67 8.24 -4.02
CA SER A 101 19.35 9.20 -2.95
C SER A 101 18.11 10.06 -3.25
N SER A 102 17.69 10.17 -4.52
CA SER A 102 16.45 10.84 -4.89
C SER A 102 15.20 10.05 -4.51
N VAL A 103 15.28 8.72 -4.45
CA VAL A 103 14.18 7.83 -3.99
C VAL A 103 14.16 7.77 -2.47
N ILE A 104 15.32 7.61 -1.83
CA ILE A 104 15.43 7.58 -0.36
C ILE A 104 15.03 8.95 0.21
N GLY A 105 15.51 10.02 -0.38
CA GLY A 105 15.25 11.38 0.08
C GLY A 105 16.18 11.81 1.21
N THR A 106 15.83 12.91 1.86
CA THR A 106 16.65 13.54 2.91
C THR A 106 15.95 13.54 4.28
N ARG A 107 14.81 12.88 4.39
CA ARG A 107 13.98 12.81 5.59
C ARG A 107 13.31 11.45 5.71
N ALA A 108 13.45 10.81 6.86
CA ALA A 108 12.66 9.64 7.23
C ALA A 108 11.28 10.08 7.74
N ILE A 109 10.25 9.98 6.93
CA ILE A 109 8.89 10.47 7.26
C ILE A 109 7.78 9.46 6.98
N SER A 110 8.01 8.39 6.23
CA SER A 110 7.07 7.27 6.20
C SER A 110 7.21 6.42 7.46
N SER A 111 6.11 5.82 7.88
CA SER A 111 5.98 5.14 9.16
C SER A 111 5.12 3.90 8.99
N GLY A 112 5.27 2.93 9.87
CA GLY A 112 4.56 1.67 9.78
C GLY A 112 3.97 1.21 11.11
N LYS A 113 2.90 0.43 11.01
CA LYS A 113 2.33 -0.37 12.10
C LYS A 113 2.38 -1.83 11.71
N VAL A 114 2.98 -2.66 12.54
CA VAL A 114 3.07 -4.11 12.38
C VAL A 114 2.33 -4.76 13.53
N VAL A 115 1.39 -5.64 13.20
CA VAL A 115 0.62 -6.42 14.17
C VAL A 115 0.89 -7.88 13.90
N ASN A 116 1.40 -8.59 14.91
CA ASN A 116 1.60 -10.03 14.82
C ASN A 116 0.29 -10.77 14.66
N LYS A 117 0.27 -11.79 13.84
CA LYS A 117 -0.91 -12.61 13.57
C LYS A 117 -0.65 -14.08 13.84
N ASP A 118 -1.73 -14.82 13.97
CA ASP A 118 -1.67 -16.28 14.12
C ASP A 118 -1.10 -16.94 12.86
N LYS A 119 -0.44 -18.08 13.07
CA LYS A 119 0.16 -18.86 11.99
C LYS A 119 -0.85 -19.19 10.90
N GLY A 120 -0.51 -18.85 9.68
CA GLY A 120 -1.34 -19.07 8.49
C GLY A 120 -2.11 -17.83 8.01
N ASN A 121 -1.97 -16.68 8.71
CA ASN A 121 -2.52 -15.40 8.26
C ASN A 121 -1.82 -14.89 6.99
N GLY A 122 -0.53 -15.21 6.85
CA GLY A 122 0.33 -14.61 5.84
C GLY A 122 0.63 -13.13 6.12
N ILE A 123 1.20 -12.46 5.16
CA ILE A 123 1.53 -11.03 5.24
C ILE A 123 0.47 -10.24 4.49
N ASN A 124 -0.25 -9.37 5.19
CA ASN A 124 -1.18 -8.43 4.58
C ASN A 124 -0.60 -7.02 4.71
N VAL A 125 -0.46 -6.33 3.60
CA VAL A 125 0.08 -4.96 3.57
C VAL A 125 -0.96 -4.01 3.02
N THR A 126 -1.02 -2.82 3.60
CA THR A 126 -1.79 -1.68 3.10
C THR A 126 -0.93 -0.43 3.18
N THR A 127 -0.85 0.31 2.10
CA THR A 127 -0.11 1.59 2.06
C THR A 127 -1.05 2.78 1.93
N GLN A 128 -0.66 3.90 2.51
CA GLN A 128 -1.38 5.17 2.42
C GLN A 128 -0.40 6.30 2.16
N ASN A 129 -0.63 7.07 1.10
CA ASN A 129 0.26 8.13 0.64
C ASN A 129 1.70 7.64 0.34
N ILE A 130 1.84 6.44 -0.17
CA ILE A 130 3.11 5.88 -0.63
C ILE A 130 3.09 5.84 -2.16
N SER A 131 4.15 6.30 -2.80
CA SER A 131 4.21 6.48 -4.25
C SER A 131 5.21 5.58 -4.98
N TYR A 132 6.20 5.03 -4.29
CA TYR A 132 7.22 4.18 -4.90
C TYR A 132 7.02 2.71 -4.55
N CYS A 133 6.83 2.37 -3.28
CA CYS A 133 6.64 1.00 -2.83
C CYS A 133 5.14 0.65 -2.84
N THR A 134 4.71 -0.29 -3.68
CA THR A 134 3.32 -0.80 -3.67
C THR A 134 3.09 -1.80 -2.53
N ASP A 135 1.83 -2.12 -2.24
CA ASP A 135 1.46 -3.12 -1.22
C ASP A 135 2.13 -4.46 -1.50
N THR A 136 2.10 -4.92 -2.75
CA THR A 136 2.73 -6.17 -3.19
C THR A 136 4.25 -6.13 -3.11
N MET A 137 4.89 -5.01 -3.42
CA MET A 137 6.35 -4.84 -3.24
C MET A 137 6.75 -4.96 -1.78
N TYR A 138 6.02 -4.31 -0.87
CA TYR A 138 6.23 -4.48 0.57
C TYR A 138 6.04 -5.93 1.02
N GLN A 139 4.93 -6.57 0.60
CA GLN A 139 4.63 -7.95 0.95
C GLN A 139 5.75 -8.90 0.54
N ASN A 140 6.22 -8.77 -0.69
CA ASN A 140 7.31 -9.59 -1.23
C ASN A 140 8.62 -9.34 -0.49
N ALA A 141 9.00 -8.08 -0.26
CA ALA A 141 10.22 -7.71 0.45
C ALA A 141 10.21 -8.19 1.91
N LEU A 142 9.09 -8.02 2.61
CA LEU A 142 8.93 -8.50 3.99
C LEU A 142 9.01 -10.02 4.06
N ALA A 143 8.42 -10.74 3.09
CA ALA A 143 8.54 -12.20 3.02
C ALA A 143 10.01 -12.64 2.81
N THR A 144 10.76 -11.94 1.96
CA THR A 144 12.20 -12.17 1.75
C THR A 144 13.03 -11.88 3.01
N ALA A 145 12.67 -10.83 3.76
CA ALA A 145 13.25 -10.52 5.07
C ALA A 145 12.87 -11.54 6.18
N GLY A 146 12.00 -12.53 5.87
CA GLY A 146 11.62 -13.59 6.79
C GLY A 146 10.37 -13.32 7.63
N VAL A 147 9.65 -12.23 7.37
CA VAL A 147 8.32 -11.99 7.95
C VAL A 147 7.36 -13.07 7.47
N LYS A 148 6.45 -13.51 8.33
CA LYS A 148 5.52 -14.61 7.99
C LYS A 148 4.06 -14.22 8.17
N ASP A 149 3.63 -13.99 9.39
CA ASP A 149 2.22 -13.80 9.73
C ASP A 149 2.07 -12.43 10.40
N ALA A 150 1.75 -11.40 9.61
CA ALA A 150 1.63 -10.03 10.07
C ALA A 150 0.65 -9.20 9.23
N ASP A 151 -0.07 -8.31 9.88
CA ASP A 151 -0.75 -7.20 9.21
C ASP A 151 0.12 -5.96 9.33
N VAL A 152 0.41 -5.33 8.20
CA VAL A 152 1.30 -4.17 8.08
C VAL A 152 0.55 -3.01 7.43
N VAL A 153 0.57 -1.87 8.08
CA VAL A 153 0.07 -0.62 7.49
C VAL A 153 1.24 0.34 7.40
N VAL A 154 1.49 0.89 6.21
CA VAL A 154 2.54 1.90 5.99
C VAL A 154 1.90 3.21 5.53
N ALA A 155 2.29 4.31 6.13
CA ALA A 155 1.72 5.62 5.83
C ALA A 155 2.78 6.71 5.70
N GLY A 156 2.54 7.62 4.77
CA GLY A 156 3.23 8.90 4.67
C GLY A 156 2.28 10.06 5.05
N PRO A 157 2.79 11.18 5.57
CA PRO A 157 1.95 12.34 5.88
C PRO A 157 1.39 13.02 4.61
N PHE A 158 2.01 12.80 3.51
CA PHE A 158 1.66 13.15 2.12
C PHE A 158 2.34 12.11 1.21
N SER A 159 2.22 12.24 -0.11
CA SER A 159 2.85 11.29 -1.05
C SER A 159 4.38 11.28 -0.90
N VAL A 160 4.93 10.13 -0.47
CA VAL A 160 6.37 9.87 -0.25
C VAL A 160 6.77 8.52 -0.83
N SER A 161 8.08 8.24 -0.96
CA SER A 161 8.58 6.98 -1.51
C SER A 161 8.16 5.76 -0.69
N GLY A 162 8.24 5.82 0.62
CA GLY A 162 7.93 4.73 1.53
C GLY A 162 9.15 3.98 2.09
N THR A 163 10.35 4.39 1.74
CA THR A 163 11.59 3.69 2.10
C THR A 163 11.81 3.58 3.62
N ALA A 164 11.55 4.64 4.39
CA ALA A 164 11.59 4.57 5.87
C ALA A 164 10.58 3.56 6.42
N GLY A 165 9.41 3.44 5.79
CA GLY A 165 8.40 2.46 6.15
C GLY A 165 8.86 1.02 5.97
N LEU A 166 9.66 0.72 4.92
CA LEU A 166 10.22 -0.62 4.71
C LEU A 166 11.24 -0.96 5.81
N VAL A 167 12.23 -0.10 6.02
CA VAL A 167 13.23 -0.29 7.09
C VAL A 167 12.53 -0.41 8.45
N GLY A 168 11.53 0.41 8.68
CA GLY A 168 10.73 0.41 9.91
C GLY A 168 9.93 -0.87 10.11
N ALA A 169 9.33 -1.43 9.07
CA ALA A 169 8.56 -2.68 9.16
C ALA A 169 9.48 -3.89 9.48
N ILE A 170 10.67 -3.94 8.89
CA ILE A 170 11.67 -4.98 9.19
C ILE A 170 12.12 -4.85 10.65
N LYS A 171 12.54 -3.66 11.09
CA LYS A 171 12.95 -3.42 12.49
C LYS A 171 11.83 -3.75 13.49
N ALA A 172 10.59 -3.41 13.16
CA ALA A 172 9.43 -3.74 13.98
C ALA A 172 9.24 -5.25 14.11
N TYR A 173 9.43 -5.98 13.03
CA TYR A 173 9.33 -7.44 13.04
C TYR A 173 10.49 -8.08 13.83
N ASP A 174 11.69 -7.56 13.71
CA ASP A 174 12.85 -8.03 14.50
C ASP A 174 12.61 -7.86 15.99
N GLU A 175 12.15 -6.68 16.40
CA GLU A 175 11.80 -6.39 17.79
C GLU A 175 10.67 -7.30 18.28
N MET A 176 9.66 -7.53 17.43
CA MET A 176 8.51 -8.39 17.74
C MET A 176 8.92 -9.86 17.96
N THR A 177 9.87 -10.37 17.18
CA THR A 177 10.28 -11.77 17.22
C THR A 177 11.50 -12.03 18.11
N GLY A 178 12.17 -10.99 18.58
CA GLY A 178 13.46 -11.07 19.28
C GLY A 178 14.57 -11.66 18.39
N LYS A 179 14.46 -11.50 17.08
CA LYS A 179 15.44 -11.95 16.08
C LYS A 179 16.04 -10.72 15.42
N ASP A 180 17.31 -10.80 15.13
CA ASP A 180 17.94 -9.88 14.19
C ASP A 180 17.78 -10.48 12.78
N THR A 181 17.07 -9.79 11.91
CA THR A 181 17.03 -10.17 10.50
C THR A 181 18.45 -10.05 9.94
N ALA A 182 18.95 -11.13 9.37
CA ALA A 182 20.28 -11.13 8.81
C ALA A 182 20.44 -10.01 7.79
N GLU A 183 21.55 -9.29 7.83
CA GLU A 183 21.85 -8.20 6.89
C GLU A 183 21.64 -8.64 5.44
N GLU A 184 22.08 -9.86 5.12
CA GLU A 184 21.88 -10.49 3.80
C GLU A 184 20.39 -10.60 3.41
N SER A 185 19.48 -10.85 4.36
CA SER A 185 18.04 -10.92 4.11
C SER A 185 17.44 -9.53 3.87
N VAL A 186 17.94 -8.51 4.58
CA VAL A 186 17.53 -7.10 4.34
C VAL A 186 18.01 -6.64 2.97
N GLU A 187 19.26 -6.98 2.62
CA GLU A 187 19.82 -6.69 1.30
C GLU A 187 19.01 -7.38 0.20
N ALA A 188 18.72 -8.67 0.32
CA ALA A 188 17.92 -9.41 -0.64
C ALA A 188 16.51 -8.83 -0.80
N ALA A 189 15.85 -8.46 0.30
CA ALA A 189 14.55 -7.81 0.30
C ALA A 189 14.57 -6.47 -0.43
N THR A 190 15.62 -5.68 -0.20
CA THR A 190 15.81 -4.38 -0.85
C THR A 190 16.10 -4.54 -2.34
N GLN A 191 16.99 -5.45 -2.71
CA GLN A 191 17.30 -5.75 -4.11
C GLN A 191 16.07 -6.23 -4.88
N GLU A 192 15.25 -7.07 -4.26
CA GLU A 192 13.99 -7.53 -4.85
C GLU A 192 13.03 -6.36 -5.09
N LEU A 193 12.89 -5.47 -4.11
CA LEU A 193 12.03 -4.30 -4.23
C LEU A 193 12.48 -3.40 -5.40
N VAL A 194 13.77 -3.12 -5.51
CA VAL A 194 14.34 -2.33 -6.61
C VAL A 194 14.10 -3.00 -7.96
N THR A 195 14.44 -4.29 -8.06
CA THR A 195 14.24 -5.06 -9.32
C THR A 195 12.76 -5.08 -9.72
N THR A 196 11.85 -5.18 -8.74
CA THR A 196 10.41 -5.13 -8.98
C THR A 196 9.98 -3.75 -9.48
N SER A 197 10.55 -2.68 -8.91
CA SER A 197 10.27 -1.32 -9.35
C SER A 197 10.74 -1.07 -10.79
N ASP A 198 11.96 -1.49 -11.14
CA ASP A 198 12.50 -1.37 -12.49
C ASP A 198 11.66 -2.16 -13.51
N LEU A 199 11.20 -3.35 -13.11
CA LEU A 199 10.28 -4.14 -13.92
C LEU A 199 8.95 -3.41 -14.11
N GLY A 200 8.41 -2.81 -13.04
CA GLY A 200 7.18 -2.03 -13.09
C GLY A 200 7.28 -0.81 -14.00
N GLU A 201 8.41 -0.09 -13.98
CA GLU A 201 8.68 0.99 -14.93
C GLU A 201 8.71 0.47 -16.38
N SER A 202 9.35 -0.66 -16.60
CA SER A 202 9.45 -1.29 -17.92
C SER A 202 8.10 -1.76 -18.46
N LEU A 203 7.22 -2.24 -17.59
CA LEU A 203 5.86 -2.69 -17.90
C LEU A 203 4.85 -1.53 -17.96
N GLY A 204 5.17 -0.39 -17.34
CA GLY A 204 4.25 0.72 -17.12
C GLY A 204 3.20 0.43 -16.02
N ASP A 205 3.44 -0.58 -15.18
CA ASP A 205 2.51 -1.01 -14.13
C ASP A 205 3.27 -1.68 -12.97
N GLN A 206 3.38 -0.98 -11.85
CA GLN A 206 4.09 -1.42 -10.65
C GLN A 206 3.38 -2.60 -9.96
N GLU A 207 2.04 -2.60 -9.97
CA GLU A 207 1.26 -3.64 -9.34
C GLU A 207 1.40 -4.98 -10.08
N THR A 208 1.36 -4.94 -11.42
CA THR A 208 1.60 -6.12 -12.27
C THR A 208 3.00 -6.68 -12.03
N ALA A 209 4.03 -5.82 -11.89
CA ALA A 209 5.38 -6.27 -11.59
C ALA A 209 5.48 -6.98 -10.22
N GLY A 210 4.89 -6.38 -9.18
CA GLY A 210 4.84 -6.99 -7.85
C GLY A 210 4.17 -8.36 -7.85
N ASN A 211 3.02 -8.47 -8.50
CA ASN A 211 2.29 -9.73 -8.62
C ASN A 211 3.09 -10.80 -9.39
N LEU A 212 3.81 -10.40 -10.44
CA LEU A 212 4.65 -11.31 -11.21
C LEU A 212 5.82 -11.86 -10.38
N VAL A 213 6.51 -10.98 -9.65
CA VAL A 213 7.62 -11.38 -8.77
C VAL A 213 7.12 -12.33 -7.68
N GLY A 214 5.99 -12.01 -7.02
CA GLY A 214 5.36 -12.88 -6.04
C GLY A 214 5.04 -14.27 -6.61
N ALA A 215 4.39 -14.33 -7.78
CA ALA A 215 4.06 -15.61 -8.43
C ALA A 215 5.30 -16.44 -8.81
N VAL A 216 6.41 -15.80 -9.20
CA VAL A 216 7.68 -16.49 -9.46
C VAL A 216 8.25 -17.06 -8.17
N LYS A 217 8.24 -16.30 -7.07
CA LYS A 217 8.71 -16.77 -5.75
C LYS A 217 7.92 -17.98 -5.28
N ASP A 218 6.59 -17.90 -5.35
CA ASP A 218 5.71 -19.02 -4.94
C ASP A 218 6.04 -20.28 -5.72
N LYS A 219 6.33 -20.13 -7.01
CA LYS A 219 6.69 -21.26 -7.86
C LYS A 219 8.08 -21.82 -7.51
N VAL A 220 9.07 -20.96 -7.29
CA VAL A 220 10.44 -21.37 -6.94
C VAL A 220 10.42 -22.14 -5.63
N VAL A 221 9.76 -21.61 -4.61
CA VAL A 221 9.62 -22.28 -3.30
C VAL A 221 8.79 -23.57 -3.42
N GLY A 222 7.70 -23.55 -4.17
CA GLY A 222 6.84 -24.72 -4.36
C GLY A 222 7.51 -25.87 -5.14
N GLU A 223 8.47 -25.57 -6.01
CA GLU A 223 9.28 -26.56 -6.73
C GLU A 223 10.59 -26.93 -6.01
N GLY A 224 10.88 -26.32 -4.84
CA GLY A 224 12.09 -26.59 -4.06
C GLY A 224 13.38 -26.16 -4.78
N LEU A 225 13.32 -25.09 -5.57
CA LEU A 225 14.44 -24.52 -6.31
C LEU A 225 15.21 -23.44 -5.54
N ASP A 226 14.88 -23.25 -4.28
CA ASP A 226 15.41 -22.25 -3.35
C ASP A 226 16.58 -22.76 -2.50
N SER A 227 17.12 -23.97 -2.80
CA SER A 227 18.20 -24.65 -2.06
C SER A 227 19.54 -24.64 -2.80
#